data_0a564b381ce95ca3422c33c6bb1b9aee
#
_entry.id   0a564b381ce95ca3422c33c6bb1b9aee
#
_cell.length_a   1.000
_cell.length_b   1.000
_cell.length_c   1.000
_cell.angle_alpha   90.00
_cell.angle_beta   90.00
_cell.angle_gamma   90.00
#
_symmetry.space_group_name_H-M   'P 1'
#
loop_
_entity.id
_entity.type
_entity.pdbx_description
1 polymer ?
#
loop_
_entity_poly.entity_id
_entity_poly.type
_entity_poly.pdbx_seq_one_letter_code
_entity_poly.pdbx_strand_id
1 'polypeptide(L)'
;MYKFSLVKIFLLLSFILGSSSSLAAETYLTDGKGPSGSDVKIYISKIPQLKYPRKALRLGVEGYVKLGFDVSENGDLVDLRVVDAKPRALFDKSAMQFMGGMKFLSPKEDGDSVRARDAEFTVKFQLN
;
A
#
# COMPACT_ATOMS: atom_id res chain seq x y z
N MET A 1 11.32 16.85 20.82
CA MET A 1 9.96 16.38 20.56
C MET A 1 9.82 16.16 19.05
N TYR A 2 9.79 14.94 18.62
CA TYR A 2 9.74 14.62 17.20
C TYR A 2 8.29 14.62 16.74
N LYS A 3 7.94 15.57 15.87
CA LYS A 3 6.67 15.51 15.16
C LYS A 3 6.80 14.52 14.00
N PHE A 4 6.04 13.45 14.05
CA PHE A 4 5.98 12.50 12.95
C PHE A 4 5.26 13.17 11.77
N SER A 5 5.96 13.30 10.65
CA SER A 5 5.28 13.55 9.40
C SER A 5 4.49 12.31 9.06
N LEU A 6 3.19 12.48 8.93
CA LEU A 6 2.37 11.51 8.24
C LEU A 6 3.07 11.14 6.94
N VAL A 7 3.35 9.85 6.76
CA VAL A 7 3.82 9.32 5.49
C VAL A 7 2.98 9.99 4.41
N LYS A 8 3.61 10.81 3.59
CA LYS A 8 2.96 11.29 2.36
C LYS A 8 2.81 10.08 1.45
N ILE A 9 1.77 9.29 1.70
CA ILE A 9 1.22 8.44 0.68
C ILE A 9 0.76 9.41 -0.39
N PHE A 10 1.42 9.41 -1.55
CA PHE A 10 0.99 10.19 -2.68
C PHE A 10 -0.30 9.53 -3.19
N LEU A 11 -1.39 9.80 -2.48
CA LEU A 11 -2.75 9.51 -2.90
C LEU A 11 -3.15 10.65 -3.83
N LEU A 12 -3.11 10.40 -5.13
CA LEU A 12 -3.85 11.20 -6.10
C LEU A 12 -5.34 11.00 -5.78
N LEU A 13 -5.86 11.85 -4.90
CA LEU A 13 -7.28 11.99 -4.68
C LEU A 13 -7.88 12.62 -5.93
N SER A 14 -8.39 11.82 -6.86
CA SER A 14 -9.33 12.33 -7.83
C SER A 14 -10.68 12.45 -7.15
N PHE A 15 -11.03 13.69 -6.80
CA PHE A 15 -12.29 14.06 -6.20
C PHE A 15 -13.38 13.97 -7.26
N ILE A 16 -14.21 12.93 -7.22
CA ILE A 16 -15.47 12.90 -7.97
C ILE A 16 -16.58 13.30 -7.01
N LEU A 17 -17.09 14.52 -7.17
CA LEU A 17 -18.31 14.98 -6.52
C LEU A 17 -19.51 14.23 -7.11
N GLY A 18 -20.14 13.39 -6.32
CA GLY A 18 -21.40 12.75 -6.70
C GLY A 18 -22.09 12.13 -5.49
N SER A 19 -23.10 12.82 -4.98
CA SER A 19 -24.20 12.43 -4.06
C SER A 19 -23.95 11.40 -2.96
N SER A 20 -24.10 11.90 -1.76
CA SER A 20 -24.39 11.31 -0.45
C SER A 20 -24.92 9.86 -0.46
N SER A 21 -24.02 8.92 -0.25
CA SER A 21 -24.26 7.72 0.52
C SER A 21 -22.97 7.39 1.22
N SER A 22 -23.05 7.10 2.51
CA SER A 22 -21.92 6.79 3.37
C SER A 22 -21.29 5.46 2.96
N LEU A 23 -20.53 5.48 1.88
CA LEU A 23 -19.68 4.37 1.48
C LEU A 23 -18.32 4.63 2.07
N ALA A 24 -17.75 3.64 2.76
CA ALA A 24 -16.35 3.64 3.11
C ALA A 24 -15.55 4.05 1.86
N ALA A 25 -14.77 5.14 1.97
CA ALA A 25 -14.04 5.66 0.83
C ALA A 25 -13.04 4.62 0.32
N GLU A 26 -13.31 4.07 -0.86
CA GLU A 26 -12.41 3.20 -1.57
C GLU A 26 -11.22 4.03 -2.03
N THR A 27 -10.02 3.68 -1.59
CA THR A 27 -8.81 4.40 -1.94
C THR A 27 -8.00 3.60 -2.94
N TYR A 28 -7.77 4.18 -4.11
CA TYR A 28 -6.85 3.60 -5.09
C TYR A 28 -5.43 3.54 -4.54
N LEU A 29 -4.79 2.41 -4.66
CA LEU A 29 -3.42 2.18 -4.20
C LEU A 29 -2.42 2.11 -5.36
N THR A 30 -2.62 1.18 -6.27
CA THR A 30 -1.70 0.88 -7.37
C THR A 30 -2.39 -0.03 -8.39
N ASP A 31 -1.70 -0.35 -9.46
CA ASP A 31 -2.15 -1.33 -10.46
C ASP A 31 -1.41 -2.66 -10.28
N GLY A 32 -2.12 -3.75 -10.53
CA GLY A 32 -1.56 -5.07 -10.74
C GLY A 32 -1.86 -5.57 -12.14
N LYS A 33 -1.48 -6.79 -12.45
CA LYS A 33 -1.78 -7.45 -13.72
C LYS A 33 -2.90 -8.47 -13.54
N GLY A 34 -3.94 -8.36 -14.33
CA GLY A 34 -5.02 -9.33 -14.39
C GLY A 34 -4.67 -10.55 -15.24
N PRO A 35 -5.59 -11.53 -15.31
CA PRO A 35 -5.39 -12.75 -16.12
C PRO A 35 -5.16 -12.49 -17.60
N SER A 36 -5.71 -11.41 -18.15
CA SER A 36 -5.51 -11.01 -19.55
C SER A 36 -4.17 -10.31 -19.80
N GLY A 37 -3.41 -10.00 -18.74
CA GLY A 37 -2.21 -9.17 -18.82
C GLY A 37 -2.48 -7.67 -18.77
N SER A 38 -3.72 -7.24 -18.74
CA SER A 38 -4.12 -5.85 -18.62
C SER A 38 -3.93 -5.34 -17.20
N ASP A 39 -3.81 -4.02 -17.05
CA ASP A 39 -3.75 -3.39 -15.73
C ASP A 39 -5.08 -3.49 -15.01
N VAL A 40 -5.01 -3.91 -13.75
CA VAL A 40 -6.15 -4.02 -12.85
C VAL A 40 -5.91 -3.12 -11.64
N LYS A 41 -6.85 -2.23 -11.38
CA LYS A 41 -6.74 -1.30 -10.26
C LYS A 41 -6.96 -1.99 -8.92
N ILE A 42 -6.08 -1.70 -7.98
CA ILE A 42 -6.16 -2.20 -6.61
C ILE A 42 -6.60 -1.08 -5.70
N TYR A 43 -7.71 -1.31 -5.00
CA TYR A 43 -8.27 -0.39 -4.02
C TYR A 43 -8.14 -0.96 -2.61
N ILE A 44 -7.98 -0.08 -1.64
CA ILE A 44 -7.96 -0.43 -0.23
C ILE A 44 -9.14 0.21 0.50
N SER A 45 -9.68 -0.49 1.48
CA SER A 45 -10.75 -0.01 2.34
C SER A 45 -10.26 0.37 3.74
N LYS A 46 -9.06 -0.08 4.11
CA LYS A 46 -8.47 0.22 5.41
C LYS A 46 -6.97 0.39 5.28
N ILE A 47 -6.46 1.50 5.83
CA ILE A 47 -5.03 1.80 5.93
C ILE A 47 -4.63 1.73 7.40
N PRO A 48 -3.71 0.83 7.79
CA PRO A 48 -3.20 0.80 9.15
C PRO A 48 -2.23 1.95 9.41
N GLN A 49 -1.89 2.16 10.68
CA GLN A 49 -0.86 3.11 11.06
C GLN A 49 0.52 2.55 10.75
N LEU A 50 1.35 3.34 10.06
CA LEU A 50 2.76 2.99 9.85
C LEU A 50 3.55 3.24 11.13
N LYS A 51 4.31 2.23 11.55
CA LYS A 51 5.21 2.33 12.70
C LYS A 51 6.63 2.60 12.24
N TYR A 52 7.20 3.69 12.71
CA TYR A 52 8.60 4.01 12.46
C TYR A 52 9.49 3.18 13.39
N PRO A 53 10.51 2.44 12.90
CA PRO A 53 11.40 1.65 13.76
C PRO A 53 12.15 2.55 14.76
N ARG A 54 12.16 2.13 16.02
CA ARG A 54 12.78 2.93 17.10
C ARG A 54 14.27 3.21 16.86
N LYS A 55 14.99 2.24 16.32
CA LYS A 55 16.41 2.41 15.99
C LYS A 55 16.60 3.49 14.93
N ALA A 56 15.82 3.45 13.86
CA ALA A 56 15.87 4.44 12.80
C ALA A 56 15.47 5.83 13.30
N LEU A 57 14.46 5.89 14.16
CA LEU A 57 14.01 7.14 14.80
C LEU A 57 15.11 7.78 15.65
N ARG A 58 15.77 6.97 16.48
CA ARG A 58 16.88 7.42 17.35
C ARG A 58 18.07 7.96 16.57
N LEU A 59 18.36 7.34 15.42
CA LEU A 59 19.50 7.70 14.57
C LEU A 59 19.15 8.75 13.52
N GLY A 60 17.89 9.18 13.44
CA GLY A 60 17.42 10.13 12.44
C GLY A 60 17.52 9.60 11.00
N VAL A 61 17.36 8.28 10.81
CA VAL A 61 17.50 7.64 9.51
C VAL A 61 16.16 7.61 8.78
N GLU A 62 16.15 8.09 7.56
CA GLU A 62 15.04 8.02 6.60
C GLU A 62 15.32 6.97 5.53
N GLY A 63 14.28 6.54 4.83
CA GLY A 63 14.44 5.58 3.75
C GLY A 63 13.12 5.15 3.12
N TYR A 64 13.17 4.05 2.39
CA TYR A 64 12.00 3.48 1.75
C TYR A 64 12.09 1.96 1.65
N VAL A 65 10.93 1.33 1.48
CA VAL A 65 10.82 -0.09 1.13
C VAL A 65 9.82 -0.21 -0.02
N LYS A 66 10.28 -0.76 -1.14
CA LYS A 66 9.44 -1.12 -2.26
C LYS A 66 9.00 -2.56 -2.11
N LEU A 67 7.70 -2.77 -2.02
CA LEU A 67 7.09 -4.07 -1.82
C LEU A 67 6.40 -4.53 -3.10
N GLY A 68 6.58 -5.80 -3.42
CA GLY A 68 5.83 -6.49 -4.45
C GLY A 68 4.80 -7.41 -3.80
N PHE A 69 3.63 -7.56 -4.42
CA PHE A 69 2.55 -8.38 -3.89
C PHE A 69 1.50 -8.69 -4.94
N ASP A 70 0.69 -9.71 -4.63
CA ASP A 70 -0.53 -10.00 -5.36
C ASP A 70 -1.73 -9.74 -4.44
N VAL A 71 -2.87 -9.50 -5.03
CA VAL A 71 -4.16 -9.47 -4.33
C VAL A 71 -5.04 -10.55 -4.92
N SER A 72 -5.55 -11.45 -4.06
CA SER A 72 -6.44 -12.52 -4.50
C SER A 72 -7.78 -11.98 -4.97
N GLU A 73 -8.54 -12.80 -5.66
CA GLU A 73 -9.92 -12.49 -6.07
C GLU A 73 -10.85 -12.18 -4.90
N ASN A 74 -10.49 -12.59 -3.68
CA ASN A 74 -11.21 -12.28 -2.45
C ASN A 74 -10.72 -11.01 -1.73
N GLY A 75 -9.70 -10.34 -2.27
CA GLY A 75 -9.10 -9.17 -1.64
C GLY A 75 -8.02 -9.48 -0.60
N ASP A 76 -7.50 -10.70 -0.56
CA ASP A 76 -6.43 -11.08 0.36
C ASP A 76 -5.05 -10.73 -0.20
N LEU A 77 -4.16 -10.24 0.66
CA LEU A 77 -2.77 -10.03 0.32
C LEU A 77 -2.05 -11.37 0.17
N VAL A 78 -1.39 -11.56 -0.95
CA VAL A 78 -0.68 -12.80 -1.30
C VAL A 78 0.71 -12.48 -1.81
N ASP A 79 1.67 -13.36 -1.53
CA ASP A 79 3.05 -13.30 -2.04
C ASP A 79 3.75 -11.95 -1.77
N LEU A 80 3.59 -11.42 -0.57
CA LEU A 80 4.24 -10.18 -0.16
C LEU A 80 5.77 -10.37 -0.08
N ARG A 81 6.50 -9.49 -0.77
CA ARG A 81 7.96 -9.54 -0.84
C ARG A 81 8.57 -8.14 -0.89
N VAL A 82 9.79 -8.02 -0.41
CA VAL A 82 10.58 -6.80 -0.57
C VAL A 82 11.29 -6.85 -1.92
N VAL A 83 11.02 -5.87 -2.77
CA VAL A 83 11.64 -5.73 -4.09
C VAL A 83 12.91 -4.89 -4.01
N ASP A 84 12.85 -3.80 -3.25
CA ASP A 84 13.95 -2.89 -3.04
C ASP A 84 13.79 -2.18 -1.70
N ALA A 85 14.89 -1.85 -1.05
CA ALA A 85 14.87 -1.14 0.22
C ALA A 85 16.16 -0.36 0.43
N LYS A 86 16.04 0.84 0.99
CA LYS A 86 17.19 1.68 1.33
C LYS A 86 16.92 2.45 2.63
N PRO A 87 17.81 2.29 3.64
CA PRO A 87 18.86 1.28 3.77
C PRO A 87 18.27 -0.13 3.89
N ARG A 88 19.05 -1.14 3.52
CA ARG A 88 18.60 -2.54 3.56
C ARG A 88 18.28 -2.98 4.98
N ALA A 89 17.23 -3.77 5.12
CA ALA A 89 16.78 -4.46 6.33
C ALA A 89 16.27 -3.56 7.47
N LEU A 90 16.52 -2.28 7.48
CA LEU A 90 16.16 -1.40 8.59
C LEU A 90 14.64 -1.19 8.72
N PHE A 91 13.95 -1.02 7.60
CA PHE A 91 12.53 -0.70 7.55
C PHE A 91 11.64 -1.86 7.09
N ASP A 92 12.23 -2.96 6.64
CA ASP A 92 11.52 -4.06 5.99
C ASP A 92 10.38 -4.62 6.84
N LYS A 93 10.65 -4.90 8.10
CA LYS A 93 9.65 -5.44 9.02
C LYS A 93 8.47 -4.48 9.20
N SER A 94 8.75 -3.20 9.39
CA SER A 94 7.72 -2.16 9.56
C SER A 94 6.85 -2.00 8.32
N ALA A 95 7.48 -2.02 7.14
CA ALA A 95 6.78 -1.92 5.86
C ALA A 95 5.90 -3.16 5.60
N MET A 96 6.40 -4.35 5.89
CA MET A 96 5.63 -5.59 5.72
C MET A 96 4.45 -5.66 6.69
N GLN A 97 4.61 -5.23 7.94
CA GLN A 97 3.51 -5.13 8.90
C GLN A 97 2.44 -4.13 8.46
N PHE A 98 2.87 -3.01 7.90
CA PHE A 98 1.99 -2.00 7.35
C PHE A 98 1.14 -2.57 6.20
N MET A 99 1.76 -3.20 5.22
CA MET A 99 1.05 -3.85 4.12
C MET A 99 0.13 -4.96 4.59
N GLY A 100 0.59 -5.78 5.54
CA GLY A 100 -0.20 -6.88 6.10
C GLY A 100 -1.45 -6.44 6.86
N GLY A 101 -1.48 -5.21 7.35
CA GLY A 101 -2.64 -4.62 8.02
C GLY A 101 -3.64 -3.94 7.08
N MET A 102 -3.33 -3.80 5.81
CA MET A 102 -4.25 -3.23 4.82
C MET A 102 -5.39 -4.20 4.51
N LYS A 103 -6.56 -3.63 4.21
CA LYS A 103 -7.70 -4.38 3.68
C LYS A 103 -7.90 -3.98 2.23
N PHE A 104 -7.91 -4.97 1.35
CA PHE A 104 -8.08 -4.78 -0.09
C PHE A 104 -9.51 -5.08 -0.51
N LEU A 105 -9.96 -4.40 -1.55
CA LEU A 105 -11.16 -4.78 -2.26
C LEU A 105 -10.82 -5.88 -3.28
N SER A 106 -11.81 -6.69 -3.61
CA SER A 106 -11.66 -7.69 -4.68
C SER A 106 -11.31 -6.99 -6.00
N PRO A 107 -10.16 -7.29 -6.62
CA PRO A 107 -9.82 -6.68 -7.91
C PRO A 107 -10.79 -7.14 -8.99
N LYS A 108 -11.10 -6.25 -9.93
CA LYS A 108 -12.06 -6.51 -11.01
C LYS A 108 -11.41 -6.34 -12.38
N GLU A 109 -11.67 -7.28 -13.27
CA GLU A 109 -11.40 -7.18 -14.68
C GLU A 109 -12.69 -7.49 -15.43
N ASP A 110 -13.17 -6.53 -16.26
CA ASP A 110 -14.45 -6.65 -16.99
C ASP A 110 -15.64 -7.05 -16.10
N GLY A 111 -15.66 -6.56 -14.86
CA GLY A 111 -16.72 -6.84 -13.88
C GLY A 111 -16.55 -8.12 -13.07
N ASP A 112 -15.62 -8.97 -13.41
CA ASP A 112 -15.33 -10.23 -12.70
C ASP A 112 -14.23 -10.05 -11.67
N SER A 113 -14.37 -10.72 -10.52
CA SER A 113 -13.33 -10.78 -9.49
C SER A 113 -12.15 -11.59 -10.00
N VAL A 114 -10.97 -10.99 -9.99
CA VAL A 114 -9.74 -11.61 -10.49
C VAL A 114 -8.60 -11.43 -9.52
N ARG A 115 -7.57 -12.27 -9.63
CA ARG A 115 -6.30 -12.04 -8.95
C ARG A 115 -5.53 -10.94 -9.67
N ALA A 116 -5.11 -9.92 -8.95
CA ALA A 116 -4.18 -8.91 -9.43
C ALA A 116 -2.76 -9.32 -9.05
N ARG A 117 -1.88 -9.46 -10.03
CA ARG A 117 -0.51 -9.93 -9.86
C ARG A 117 0.50 -8.81 -10.00
N ASP A 118 1.67 -9.03 -9.43
CA ASP A 118 2.85 -8.18 -9.64
C ASP A 118 2.61 -6.70 -9.37
N ALA A 119 1.78 -6.41 -8.37
CA ALA A 119 1.61 -5.06 -7.89
C ALA A 119 2.83 -4.62 -7.09
N GLU A 120 3.14 -3.34 -7.14
CA GLU A 120 4.22 -2.76 -6.37
C GLU A 120 3.74 -1.51 -5.64
N PHE A 121 4.24 -1.32 -4.43
CA PHE A 121 3.97 -0.12 -3.63
C PHE A 121 5.20 0.24 -2.81
N THR A 122 5.56 1.52 -2.79
CA THR A 122 6.70 2.02 -2.04
C THR A 122 6.24 2.70 -0.76
N VAL A 123 6.69 2.19 0.37
CA VAL A 123 6.50 2.80 1.68
C VAL A 123 7.69 3.70 1.99
N LYS A 124 7.44 4.98 2.19
CA LYS A 124 8.48 5.97 2.52
C LYS A 124 8.48 6.27 4.01
N PHE A 125 9.67 6.25 4.60
CA PHE A 125 9.92 6.58 6.00
C PHE A 125 10.65 7.92 6.06
N GLN A 126 9.92 8.96 6.44
CA GLN A 126 10.42 10.34 6.48
C GLN A 126 10.19 10.95 7.87
N LEU A 127 11.15 11.73 8.32
CA LEU A 127 11.09 12.53 9.54
C LEU A 127 10.84 14.00 9.18
N ASN A 128 10.14 14.70 10.06
CA ASN A 128 9.94 16.15 9.93
C ASN A 128 11.12 16.91 10.54
#